data_5035e08dd94765ec51b4e3f9f2b8f8e1
#
_entry.id   5035e08dd94765ec51b4e3f9f2b8f8e1
#
_cell.length_a   1.000
_cell.length_b   1.000
_cell.length_c   1.000
_cell.angle_alpha   90.00
_cell.angle_beta   90.00
_cell.angle_gamma   90.00
#
_symmetry.space_group_name_H-M   'P 1'
#
loop_
_entity.id
_entity.type
_entity.pdbx_description
1 polymer ?
#
loop_
_entity_poly.entity_id
_entity_poly.type
_entity_poly.pdbx_seq_one_letter_code
_entity_poly.pdbx_strand_id
1 'polypeptide(L)'
;SQIEELKGAAARRDGIVVSRIAHKWQPIFAMLKISDMLPVLSRLEEEGAHKWTDELSRNLDELLVCAEKIRTGLKLVLAKEE
;
A
#
# COMPACT_ATOMS: atom_id res chain seq x y z
N SER A 1 -0.67 -9.55 -8.68
CA SER A 1 -0.25 -8.16 -8.52
C SER A 1 0.16 -7.86 -7.09
N GLN A 2 0.84 -6.76 -6.88
CA GLN A 2 1.26 -6.36 -5.53
C GLN A 2 0.07 -6.02 -4.62
N ILE A 3 -1.02 -5.51 -5.17
CA ILE A 3 -2.23 -5.24 -4.39
C ILE A 3 -2.80 -6.56 -3.86
N GLU A 4 -2.89 -7.57 -4.70
CA GLU A 4 -3.37 -8.89 -4.28
C GLU A 4 -2.43 -9.54 -3.26
N GLU A 5 -1.13 -9.40 -3.45
CA GLU A 5 -0.13 -9.86 -2.50
C GLU A 5 -0.29 -9.17 -1.14
N LEU A 6 -0.54 -7.86 -1.15
CA LEU A 6 -0.75 -7.09 0.07
C LEU A 6 -2.04 -7.50 0.78
N LYS A 7 -3.11 -7.74 0.03
CA LYS A 7 -4.36 -8.24 0.60
C LYS A 7 -4.18 -9.61 1.26
N GLY A 8 -3.43 -10.50 0.60
CA GLY A 8 -3.09 -11.80 1.17
C GLY A 8 -2.27 -11.68 2.44
N ALA A 9 -1.29 -10.77 2.45
CA ALA A 9 -0.48 -10.51 3.63
C ALA A 9 -1.33 -10.00 4.80
N ALA A 10 -2.31 -9.14 4.51
CA ALA A 10 -3.24 -8.64 5.53
C ALA A 10 -4.05 -9.78 6.14
N ALA A 11 -4.55 -10.69 5.32
CA ALA A 11 -5.33 -11.84 5.77
C ALA A 11 -4.51 -12.80 6.65
N ARG A 12 -3.22 -12.96 6.32
CA ARG A 12 -2.30 -13.83 7.07
C ARG A 12 -1.59 -13.10 8.20
N ARG A 13 -1.76 -11.80 8.32
CA ARG A 13 -1.01 -10.95 9.24
C ARG A 13 0.51 -11.09 9.04
N ASP A 14 0.93 -11.10 7.78
CA ASP A 14 2.32 -11.21 7.38
C ASP A 14 2.96 -9.83 7.28
N GLY A 15 3.46 -9.34 8.42
CA GLY A 15 4.04 -8.00 8.52
C GLY A 15 5.30 -7.81 7.67
N ILE A 16 6.07 -8.86 7.44
CA ILE A 16 7.30 -8.79 6.65
C ILE A 16 6.97 -8.47 5.19
N VAL A 17 5.94 -9.10 4.64
CA VAL A 17 5.47 -8.81 3.27
C VAL A 17 4.93 -7.38 3.19
N VAL A 18 4.15 -6.96 4.19
CA VAL A 18 3.62 -5.58 4.25
C VAL A 18 4.77 -4.57 4.27
N SER A 19 5.77 -4.80 5.11
CA SER A 19 6.95 -3.93 5.22
C SER A 19 7.67 -3.79 3.88
N ARG A 20 7.89 -4.91 3.20
CA ARG A 20 8.58 -4.96 1.92
C ARG A 20 7.84 -4.19 0.82
N ILE A 21 6.54 -4.40 0.72
CA ILE A 21 5.70 -3.71 -0.28
C ILE A 21 5.63 -2.22 0.03
N ALA A 22 5.45 -1.85 1.30
CA ALA A 22 5.42 -0.45 1.71
C ALA A 22 6.72 0.27 1.33
N HIS A 23 7.86 -0.37 1.53
CA HIS A 23 9.16 0.17 1.12
C HIS A 23 9.22 0.41 -0.39
N LYS A 24 8.81 -0.56 -1.18
CA LYS A 24 8.79 -0.47 -2.65
C LYS A 24 7.89 0.65 -3.15
N TRP A 25 6.77 0.87 -2.47
CA TRP A 25 5.76 1.84 -2.92
C TRP A 25 6.09 3.28 -2.57
N GLN A 26 7.02 3.53 -1.62
CA GLN A 26 7.37 4.90 -1.24
C GLN A 26 7.79 5.76 -2.43
N PRO A 27 8.76 5.35 -3.27
CA PRO A 27 9.14 6.18 -4.41
C PRO A 27 8.03 6.31 -5.46
N ILE A 28 7.21 5.28 -5.61
CA ILE A 28 6.08 5.31 -6.55
C ILE A 28 5.06 6.36 -6.12
N PHE A 29 4.68 6.35 -4.83
CA PHE A 29 3.73 7.32 -4.29
C PHE A 29 4.29 8.74 -4.30
N ALA A 30 5.60 8.90 -4.06
CA ALA A 30 6.26 10.19 -4.16
C ALA A 30 6.20 10.72 -5.59
N MET A 31 6.46 9.86 -6.58
CA MET A 31 6.39 10.22 -7.99
C MET A 31 4.98 10.61 -8.42
N LEU A 32 3.96 9.94 -7.88
CA LEU A 32 2.55 10.24 -8.15
C LEU A 32 2.05 11.43 -7.33
N LYS A 33 2.90 12.03 -6.50
CA LYS A 33 2.57 13.18 -5.64
C LYS A 33 1.45 12.89 -4.64
N ILE A 34 1.39 11.66 -4.15
CA ILE A 34 0.44 11.25 -3.11
C ILE A 34 1.16 11.34 -1.76
N SER A 35 1.46 12.57 -1.36
CA SER A 35 2.33 12.84 -0.21
C SER A 35 1.70 12.47 1.14
N ASP A 36 0.38 12.54 1.27
CA ASP A 36 -0.31 12.19 2.52
C ASP A 36 -0.20 10.71 2.86
N MET A 37 0.09 9.86 1.88
CA MET A 37 0.29 8.42 2.13
C MET A 37 1.73 8.06 2.45
N LEU A 38 2.69 8.96 2.24
CA LEU A 38 4.10 8.67 2.53
C LEU A 38 4.35 8.36 4.01
N PRO A 39 3.78 9.11 4.98
CA PRO A 39 3.92 8.74 6.38
C PRO A 39 3.30 7.38 6.71
N VAL A 40 2.19 7.03 6.07
CA VAL A 40 1.53 5.73 6.26
C VAL A 40 2.45 4.61 5.76
N LEU A 41 3.03 4.77 4.58
CA LEU A 41 3.96 3.79 4.02
C LEU A 41 5.20 3.61 4.91
N SER A 42 5.74 4.71 5.42
CA SER A 42 6.89 4.68 6.31
C SER A 42 6.60 3.91 7.60
N ARG A 43 5.42 4.13 8.19
CA ARG A 43 4.99 3.42 9.39
C ARG A 43 4.76 1.93 9.12
N LEU A 44 4.14 1.60 8.00
CA LEU A 44 3.92 0.20 7.62
C LEU A 44 5.24 -0.54 7.39
N GLU A 45 6.21 0.13 6.78
CA GLU A 45 7.55 -0.44 6.60
C GLU A 45 8.20 -0.74 7.94
N GLU A 46 8.21 0.22 8.84
CA GLU A 46 8.85 0.09 10.14
C GLU A 46 8.11 -0.89 11.05
N GLU A 47 6.81 -0.74 11.22
CA GLU A 47 6.01 -1.56 12.13
C GLU A 47 5.83 -2.99 11.62
N GLY A 48 5.69 -3.15 10.32
CA GLY A 48 5.52 -4.48 9.72
C GLY A 48 6.70 -5.40 9.98
N ALA A 49 7.90 -4.85 10.12
CA ALA A 49 9.10 -5.62 10.41
C ALA A 49 9.17 -6.12 11.86
N HIS A 50 8.30 -5.63 12.72
CA HIS A 50 8.31 -5.95 14.15
C HIS A 50 7.11 -6.80 14.55
N LYS A 51 6.01 -6.17 14.92
CA LYS A 51 4.85 -6.85 15.47
C LYS A 51 3.56 -6.37 14.81
N TRP A 52 2.67 -7.30 14.49
CA TRP A 52 1.36 -6.95 13.97
C TRP A 52 0.53 -6.27 15.08
N THR A 53 0.00 -5.09 14.80
CA THR A 53 -0.82 -4.31 15.73
C THR A 53 -2.13 -3.90 15.07
N ASP A 54 -3.11 -3.48 15.87
CA ASP A 54 -4.37 -2.94 15.34
C ASP A 54 -4.12 -1.66 14.54
N GLU A 55 -3.16 -0.85 14.98
CA GLU A 55 -2.79 0.36 14.25
C GLU A 55 -2.22 0.03 12.88
N LEU A 56 -1.36 -0.99 12.80
CA LEU A 56 -0.81 -1.47 11.54
C LEU A 56 -1.94 -1.91 10.61
N SER A 57 -2.90 -2.66 11.15
CA SER A 57 -4.06 -3.13 10.41
C SER A 57 -4.87 -1.97 9.83
N ARG A 58 -5.13 -0.93 10.63
CA ARG A 58 -5.86 0.26 10.18
C ARG A 58 -5.09 1.02 9.09
N ASN A 59 -3.79 1.19 9.27
CA ASN A 59 -2.94 1.87 8.28
C ASN A 59 -2.91 1.09 6.97
N LEU A 60 -2.87 -0.23 7.07
CA LEU A 60 -2.89 -1.11 5.90
C LEU A 60 -4.21 -1.00 5.14
N ASP A 61 -5.35 -0.98 5.86
CA ASP A 61 -6.66 -0.80 5.24
C ASP A 61 -6.74 0.53 4.48
N GLU A 62 -6.22 1.59 5.07
CA GLU A 62 -6.17 2.91 4.43
C GLU A 62 -5.33 2.87 3.16
N LEU A 63 -4.18 2.21 3.22
CA LEU A 63 -3.31 2.06 2.05
C LEU A 63 -3.99 1.25 0.95
N LEU A 64 -4.68 0.18 1.29
CA LEU A 64 -5.39 -0.66 0.32
C LEU A 64 -6.50 0.11 -0.39
N VAL A 65 -7.25 0.92 0.33
CA VAL A 65 -8.28 1.79 -0.27
C VAL A 65 -7.65 2.76 -1.27
N CYS A 66 -6.56 3.39 -0.89
CA CYS A 66 -5.83 4.31 -1.76
C CYS A 66 -5.29 3.60 -3.00
N ALA A 67 -4.67 2.44 -2.83
CA ALA A 67 -4.10 1.66 -3.94
C ALA A 67 -5.17 1.23 -4.94
N GLU A 68 -6.35 0.84 -4.46
CA GLU A 68 -7.47 0.47 -5.33
C GLU A 68 -7.96 1.67 -6.15
N LYS A 69 -8.01 2.84 -5.55
CA LYS A 69 -8.40 4.07 -6.26
C LYS A 69 -7.40 4.42 -7.36
N ILE A 70 -6.11 4.28 -7.07
CA ILE A 70 -5.06 4.51 -8.06
C ILE A 70 -5.20 3.54 -9.22
N ARG A 71 -5.38 2.26 -8.93
CA ARG A 71 -5.53 1.23 -9.95
C ARG A 71 -6.73 1.51 -10.86
N THR A 72 -7.85 1.86 -10.26
CA THR A 72 -9.08 2.19 -11.00
C THR A 72 -8.87 3.42 -11.88
N GLY A 73 -8.23 4.47 -11.35
CA GLY A 73 -7.94 5.69 -12.09
C GLY A 73 -7.02 5.43 -13.29
N LEU A 74 -5.97 4.63 -13.11
CA LEU A 74 -5.07 4.27 -14.20
C LEU A 74 -5.78 3.47 -15.29
N LYS A 75 -6.65 2.55 -14.92
CA LYS A 75 -7.45 1.78 -15.89
C LYS A 75 -8.35 2.68 -16.71
N LEU A 76 -8.99 3.67 -16.07
CA LEU A 76 -9.85 4.62 -16.77
C LEU A 76 -9.07 5.49 -17.76
N VAL A 77 -7.87 5.94 -17.36
CA VAL A 77 -7.00 6.73 -18.23
C VAL A 77 -6.57 5.90 -19.45
N LEU A 78 -6.12 4.68 -19.22
CA LEU A 78 -5.69 3.78 -20.30
C LEU A 78 -6.84 3.46 -21.26
N ALA A 79 -8.03 3.24 -20.72
CA ALA A 79 -9.22 2.97 -21.54
C ALA A 79 -9.57 4.15 -22.44
N LYS A 80 -9.37 5.39 -21.95
CA LYS A 80 -9.66 6.59 -22.73
C LYS A 80 -8.66 6.82 -23.86
N GLU A 81 -7.43 6.35 -23.72
CA GLU A 81 -6.39 6.51 -24.72
C GLU A 81 -6.50 5.50 -25.87
N GLU A 82 -7.20 4.43 -25.66
CA GLU A 82 -7.46 3.40 -26.69
C GLU A 82 -8.67 3.76 -27.53
#